data_ca448f8e5cad0b06e12e539aed9d5959
#
_entry.id   ca448f8e5cad0b06e12e539aed9d5959
#
_cell.length_a   1.000
_cell.length_b   1.000
_cell.length_c   1.000
_cell.angle_alpha   90.00
_cell.angle_beta   90.00
_cell.angle_gamma   90.00
#
_symmetry.space_group_name_H-M   'P 1'
#
loop_
_entity.id
_entity.type
_entity.pdbx_description
1 polymer ?
#
loop_
_entity_poly.entity_id
_entity_poly.type
_entity_poly.pdbx_seq_one_letter_code
_entity_poly.pdbx_strand_id
1 'polypeptide(L)'
;MAIEQPAQSVNVNLKGILLAVIVVCAALIAFSKLWGRRATAEIPKITRGPLHPLTPPITADKVTIAADLRARDFNKLEATLTSYQTAAENNVTQEANVSQAFDAFARADPAFDAPLQEWVKRSPRSYAAHLARAEFLYAEAGNARGAKWASETSAQQFQRMDDYLAAGHKEITATLGINWKVTEAYALLIAEQQVGGSQEDCRKAADAALKEIPASFVIRSQTMFCLEPRWGGSYEQMDQFAAEAQTYVHENPRLAALKGFADYDRGERMNGSDKYVPAIIYYTRAIAEGGDHAAFYRGRGEAFMRLNLNNDGLEDMRRADQLWPQNRDTLQWLAYGLSAREIGKNQEALRELNLAVDVAGPWPYEQQLRAQIVTMLAQSSRDTGASGN
;
A
#
# COMPACT_ATOMS: atom_id res chain seq x y z
N MET A 1 79.49 10.24 -2.52
CA MET A 1 79.18 10.64 -3.89
C MET A 1 77.83 10.02 -4.24
N ALA A 2 76.73 10.71 -4.05
CA ALA A 2 75.39 10.28 -4.43
C ALA A 2 75.07 11.00 -5.75
N ILE A 3 74.69 10.19 -6.74
CA ILE A 3 74.30 10.68 -8.08
C ILE A 3 72.78 10.88 -8.05
N GLU A 4 72.33 12.13 -8.08
CA GLU A 4 70.92 12.50 -8.31
C GLU A 4 70.54 12.23 -9.76
N GLN A 5 69.48 11.43 -9.96
CA GLN A 5 68.84 11.30 -11.27
C GLN A 5 67.77 12.40 -11.42
N PRO A 6 67.62 13.01 -12.58
CA PRO A 6 66.62 14.04 -12.81
C PRO A 6 65.22 13.44 -12.96
N ALA A 7 64.22 14.03 -12.31
CA ALA A 7 62.81 13.69 -12.41
C ALA A 7 62.30 13.87 -13.85
N GLN A 8 61.77 12.80 -14.45
CA GLN A 8 61.05 12.87 -15.72
C GLN A 8 59.71 13.59 -15.53
N SER A 9 59.54 14.73 -16.16
CA SER A 9 58.28 15.43 -16.25
C SER A 9 57.29 14.64 -17.13
N VAL A 10 56.24 14.09 -16.50
CA VAL A 10 55.11 13.45 -17.21
C VAL A 10 54.25 14.54 -17.82
N ASN A 11 54.35 14.69 -19.13
CA ASN A 11 53.56 15.66 -19.89
C ASN A 11 52.15 15.13 -20.04
N VAL A 12 51.24 15.47 -19.11
CA VAL A 12 49.83 15.07 -19.13
C VAL A 12 49.10 15.88 -20.19
N ASN A 13 48.66 15.23 -21.26
CA ASN A 13 47.88 15.90 -22.31
C ASN A 13 46.45 16.20 -21.83
N LEU A 14 46.30 17.34 -21.14
CA LEU A 14 45.05 17.81 -20.55
C LEU A 14 43.91 17.94 -21.58
N LYS A 15 44.24 18.28 -22.85
CA LYS A 15 43.27 18.40 -23.94
C LYS A 15 42.71 17.04 -24.35
N GLY A 16 43.53 15.98 -24.35
CA GLY A 16 43.10 14.62 -24.63
C GLY A 16 42.19 14.06 -23.55
N ILE A 17 42.49 14.35 -22.27
CA ILE A 17 41.65 13.92 -21.13
C ILE A 17 40.30 14.65 -21.16
N LEU A 18 40.25 15.95 -21.42
CA LEU A 18 39.02 16.72 -21.50
C LEU A 18 38.11 16.23 -22.65
N LEU A 19 38.70 15.93 -23.80
CA LEU A 19 37.98 15.37 -24.94
C LEU A 19 37.38 13.98 -24.63
N ALA A 20 38.14 13.13 -23.95
CA ALA A 20 37.65 11.80 -23.53
C ALA A 20 36.51 11.90 -22.54
N VAL A 21 36.55 12.80 -21.56
CA VAL A 21 35.46 13.03 -20.59
C VAL A 21 34.19 13.54 -21.29
N ILE A 22 34.33 14.49 -22.23
CA ILE A 22 33.17 14.99 -22.99
C ILE A 22 32.52 13.88 -23.82
N VAL A 23 33.30 13.02 -24.47
CA VAL A 23 32.80 11.90 -25.26
C VAL A 23 32.09 10.88 -24.37
N VAL A 24 32.63 10.54 -23.19
CA VAL A 24 32.00 9.64 -22.23
C VAL A 24 30.71 10.24 -21.68
N CYS A 25 30.69 11.51 -21.32
CA CYS A 25 29.45 12.16 -20.85
C CYS A 25 28.38 12.24 -21.96
N ALA A 26 28.75 12.54 -23.18
CA ALA A 26 27.84 12.54 -24.32
C ALA A 26 27.31 11.14 -24.63
N ALA A 27 28.11 10.09 -24.49
CA ALA A 27 27.72 8.70 -24.65
C ALA A 27 26.75 8.26 -23.53
N LEU A 28 26.99 8.66 -22.28
CA LEU A 28 26.11 8.38 -21.15
C LEU A 28 24.75 9.08 -21.29
N ILE A 29 24.74 10.34 -21.75
CA ILE A 29 23.50 11.08 -22.02
C ILE A 29 22.73 10.47 -23.20
N ALA A 30 23.41 10.05 -24.26
CA ALA A 30 22.80 9.38 -25.40
C ALA A 30 22.25 7.99 -24.99
N PHE A 31 22.99 7.25 -24.17
CA PHE A 31 22.56 5.95 -23.63
C PHE A 31 21.34 6.08 -22.74
N SER A 32 21.29 7.08 -21.84
CA SER A 32 20.13 7.32 -20.98
C SER A 32 18.88 7.73 -21.79
N LYS A 33 19.04 8.54 -22.84
CA LYS A 33 17.95 8.91 -23.75
C LYS A 33 17.48 7.75 -24.63
N LEU A 34 18.39 6.87 -25.08
CA LEU A 34 18.05 5.66 -25.84
C LEU A 34 17.35 4.63 -24.93
N TRP A 35 17.81 4.47 -23.70
CA TRP A 35 17.24 3.54 -22.73
C TRP A 35 15.83 3.98 -22.32
N GLY A 36 15.62 5.26 -22.00
CA GLY A 36 14.29 5.80 -21.73
C GLY A 36 13.32 5.68 -22.91
N ARG A 37 13.79 5.89 -24.15
CA ARG A 37 12.97 5.71 -25.36
C ARG A 37 12.62 4.24 -25.60
N ARG A 38 13.51 3.27 -25.32
CA ARG A 38 13.20 1.84 -25.45
C ARG A 38 12.15 1.41 -24.45
N ALA A 39 12.24 1.84 -23.18
CA ALA A 39 11.26 1.50 -22.16
C ALA A 39 9.84 1.99 -22.54
N THR A 40 9.70 3.20 -23.05
CA THR A 40 8.40 3.75 -23.46
C THR A 40 7.87 3.13 -24.75
N ALA A 41 8.73 2.62 -25.63
CA ALA A 41 8.32 1.97 -26.89
C ALA A 41 7.73 0.55 -26.67
N GLU A 42 8.06 -0.09 -25.54
CA GLU A 42 7.58 -1.44 -25.19
C GLU A 42 6.29 -1.46 -24.38
N ILE A 43 5.86 -0.30 -23.85
CA ILE A 43 4.60 -0.22 -23.11
C ILE A 43 3.43 -0.22 -24.11
N PRO A 44 2.51 -1.19 -24.02
CA PRO A 44 1.33 -1.22 -24.86
C PRO A 44 0.47 0.04 -24.64
N LYS A 45 -0.13 0.55 -25.69
CA LYS A 45 -1.07 1.67 -25.57
C LYS A 45 -2.23 1.27 -24.65
N ILE A 46 -2.32 1.92 -23.50
CA ILE A 46 -3.36 1.66 -22.52
C ILE A 46 -4.55 2.56 -22.82
N THR A 47 -5.69 1.94 -23.13
CA THR A 47 -6.98 2.62 -23.24
C THR A 47 -7.74 2.44 -21.96
N ARG A 48 -8.11 3.54 -21.31
CA ARG A 48 -8.88 3.54 -20.06
C ARG A 48 -10.33 3.90 -20.37
N GLY A 49 -11.23 2.95 -20.16
CA GLY A 49 -12.68 3.15 -20.20
C GLY A 49 -13.22 3.84 -18.93
N PRO A 50 -14.54 4.03 -18.80
CA PRO A 50 -15.17 4.41 -17.53
C PRO A 50 -14.89 3.36 -16.45
N LEU A 51 -14.89 3.78 -15.18
CA LEU A 51 -14.80 2.86 -14.06
C LEU A 51 -16.13 2.13 -13.83
N HIS A 52 -16.02 0.85 -13.51
CA HIS A 52 -17.14 -0.01 -13.11
C HIS A 52 -16.87 -0.57 -11.72
N PRO A 53 -17.09 0.22 -10.65
CA PRO A 53 -16.78 -0.22 -9.29
C PRO A 53 -17.51 -1.51 -8.94
N LEU A 54 -16.77 -2.47 -8.38
CA LEU A 54 -17.29 -3.78 -7.95
C LEU A 54 -17.92 -3.73 -6.55
N THR A 55 -17.89 -2.58 -5.91
CA THR A 55 -18.44 -2.34 -4.56
C THR A 55 -19.32 -1.11 -4.57
N PRO A 56 -20.27 -1.02 -3.63
CA PRO A 56 -20.90 0.26 -3.27
C PRO A 56 -19.85 1.30 -2.89
N PRO A 57 -20.14 2.61 -2.98
CA PRO A 57 -19.24 3.65 -2.55
C PRO A 57 -18.80 3.45 -1.09
N ILE A 58 -17.50 3.62 -0.83
CA ILE A 58 -16.95 3.57 0.53
C ILE A 58 -17.20 4.93 1.18
N THR A 59 -17.89 4.92 2.31
CA THR A 59 -18.28 6.11 3.07
C THR A 59 -17.60 6.24 4.44
N ALA A 60 -16.88 5.18 4.86
CA ALA A 60 -16.13 5.20 6.11
C ALA A 60 -14.96 6.19 6.01
N ASP A 61 -14.90 7.12 6.97
CA ASP A 61 -13.89 8.18 7.03
C ASP A 61 -12.89 7.89 8.15
N LYS A 62 -11.70 7.45 7.75
CA LYS A 62 -10.61 7.09 8.67
C LYS A 62 -10.12 8.27 9.51
N VAL A 63 -10.12 9.48 8.95
CA VAL A 63 -9.66 10.68 9.65
C VAL A 63 -10.60 11.00 10.82
N THR A 64 -11.91 10.96 10.58
CA THR A 64 -12.93 11.16 11.62
C THR A 64 -12.86 10.07 12.68
N ILE A 65 -12.77 8.79 12.30
CA ILE A 65 -12.67 7.67 13.23
C ILE A 65 -11.42 7.78 14.12
N ALA A 66 -10.27 8.13 13.54
CA ALA A 66 -9.04 8.35 14.29
C ALA A 66 -9.14 9.56 15.25
N ALA A 67 -9.84 10.63 14.85
CA ALA A 67 -10.08 11.79 15.70
C ALA A 67 -11.00 11.44 16.89
N ASP A 68 -12.04 10.66 16.66
CA ASP A 68 -12.97 10.20 17.71
C ASP A 68 -12.25 9.32 18.75
N LEU A 69 -11.29 8.45 18.30
CA LEU A 69 -10.45 7.70 19.23
C LEU A 69 -9.58 8.60 20.10
N ARG A 70 -8.91 9.59 19.49
CA ARG A 70 -8.08 10.55 20.24
C ARG A 70 -8.90 11.36 21.25
N ALA A 71 -10.14 11.71 20.89
CA ALA A 71 -11.10 12.38 21.77
C ALA A 71 -11.69 11.44 22.84
N ARG A 72 -11.46 10.13 22.78
CA ARG A 72 -12.08 9.11 23.63
C ARG A 72 -13.60 9.09 23.55
N ASP A 73 -14.16 9.47 22.41
CA ASP A 73 -15.62 9.38 22.16
C ASP A 73 -16.00 7.95 21.78
N PHE A 74 -15.85 7.03 22.73
CA PHE A 74 -16.08 5.62 22.53
C PHE A 74 -17.53 5.30 22.16
N ASN A 75 -18.49 6.08 22.66
CA ASN A 75 -19.90 5.88 22.30
C ASN A 75 -20.13 6.16 20.81
N LYS A 76 -19.52 7.20 20.27
CA LYS A 76 -19.61 7.55 18.86
C LYS A 76 -18.91 6.49 17.99
N LEU A 77 -17.72 6.03 18.43
CA LEU A 77 -17.00 4.93 17.75
C LEU A 77 -17.84 3.66 17.70
N GLU A 78 -18.42 3.23 18.83
CA GLU A 78 -19.31 2.06 18.89
C GLU A 78 -20.48 2.21 17.91
N ALA A 79 -21.18 3.33 17.92
CA ALA A 79 -22.33 3.57 17.04
C ALA A 79 -21.91 3.53 15.56
N THR A 80 -20.80 4.19 15.20
CA THR A 80 -20.29 4.28 13.83
C THR A 80 -19.87 2.89 13.32
N LEU A 81 -19.01 2.18 14.05
CA LEU A 81 -18.46 0.90 13.62
C LEU A 81 -19.54 -0.20 13.61
N THR A 82 -20.46 -0.18 14.60
CA THR A 82 -21.59 -1.10 14.61
C THR A 82 -22.52 -0.86 13.42
N SER A 83 -22.72 0.40 12.99
CA SER A 83 -23.55 0.67 11.82
C SER A 83 -22.97 0.06 10.54
N TYR A 84 -21.66 0.18 10.30
CA TYR A 84 -21.00 -0.46 9.16
C TYR A 84 -21.06 -1.98 9.24
N GLN A 85 -20.79 -2.56 10.41
CA GLN A 85 -20.84 -4.01 10.59
C GLN A 85 -22.26 -4.55 10.37
N THR A 86 -23.30 -3.89 10.91
CA THR A 86 -24.69 -4.29 10.69
C THR A 86 -25.08 -4.23 9.21
N ALA A 87 -24.60 -3.21 8.49
CA ALA A 87 -24.82 -3.12 7.05
C ALA A 87 -24.15 -4.29 6.31
N ALA A 88 -22.92 -4.66 6.67
CA ALA A 88 -22.19 -5.78 6.08
C ALA A 88 -22.83 -7.15 6.41
N GLU A 89 -23.36 -7.34 7.62
CA GLU A 89 -24.08 -8.55 8.00
C GLU A 89 -25.39 -8.74 7.22
N ASN A 90 -26.05 -7.65 6.87
CA ASN A 90 -27.25 -7.66 6.05
C ASN A 90 -26.94 -7.77 4.55
N ASN A 91 -25.79 -7.28 4.11
CA ASN A 91 -25.33 -7.31 2.73
C ASN A 91 -23.81 -7.33 2.67
N VAL A 92 -23.24 -8.49 2.32
CA VAL A 92 -21.79 -8.71 2.28
C VAL A 92 -21.05 -7.73 1.36
N THR A 93 -21.71 -7.11 0.37
CA THR A 93 -21.08 -6.07 -0.48
C THR A 93 -20.68 -4.83 0.31
N GLN A 94 -21.22 -4.62 1.51
CA GLN A 94 -20.88 -3.50 2.40
C GLN A 94 -19.63 -3.76 3.28
N GLU A 95 -19.03 -4.95 3.23
CA GLU A 95 -17.83 -5.29 4.03
C GLU A 95 -16.66 -4.34 3.78
N ALA A 96 -16.57 -3.71 2.60
CA ALA A 96 -15.55 -2.73 2.28
C ALA A 96 -15.57 -1.49 3.22
N ASN A 97 -16.75 -1.09 3.71
CA ASN A 97 -16.87 -0.01 4.69
C ASN A 97 -16.35 -0.44 6.08
N VAL A 98 -16.52 -1.71 6.44
CA VAL A 98 -15.96 -2.26 7.68
C VAL A 98 -14.44 -2.25 7.60
N SER A 99 -13.85 -2.80 6.54
CA SER A 99 -12.40 -2.80 6.33
C SER A 99 -11.83 -1.38 6.35
N GLN A 100 -12.44 -0.44 5.62
CA GLN A 100 -12.00 0.95 5.60
C GLN A 100 -12.08 1.61 6.99
N ALA A 101 -13.13 1.30 7.75
CA ALA A 101 -13.31 1.89 9.08
C ALA A 101 -12.27 1.36 10.09
N PHE A 102 -11.99 0.06 10.08
CA PHE A 102 -11.00 -0.54 10.99
C PHE A 102 -9.56 -0.25 10.57
N ASP A 103 -9.27 -0.04 9.28
CA ASP A 103 -7.97 0.42 8.79
C ASP A 103 -7.54 1.79 9.40
N ALA A 104 -8.47 2.56 9.97
CA ALA A 104 -8.15 3.75 10.75
C ALA A 104 -7.26 3.46 11.98
N PHE A 105 -7.30 2.23 12.51
CA PHE A 105 -6.52 1.79 13.66
C PHE A 105 -5.25 1.02 13.26
N ALA A 106 -5.11 0.61 11.99
CA ALA A 106 -3.95 -0.10 11.44
C ALA A 106 -2.74 0.84 11.26
N ARG A 107 -2.29 1.46 12.35
CA ARG A 107 -1.21 2.45 12.36
C ARG A 107 -0.32 2.31 13.59
N ALA A 108 0.99 2.29 13.38
CA ALA A 108 1.99 2.30 14.44
C ALA A 108 2.15 3.74 15.00
N ASP A 109 1.13 4.22 15.72
CA ASP A 109 1.10 5.53 16.37
C ASP A 109 0.95 5.32 17.89
N PRO A 110 2.02 5.55 18.69
CA PRO A 110 1.97 5.32 20.14
C PRO A 110 0.84 6.08 20.87
N ALA A 111 0.33 7.17 20.25
CA ALA A 111 -0.79 7.91 20.80
C ALA A 111 -2.12 7.13 20.80
N PHE A 112 -2.20 6.02 20.07
CA PHE A 112 -3.39 5.17 20.00
C PHE A 112 -3.44 4.10 21.09
N ASP A 113 -2.30 3.68 21.65
CA ASP A 113 -2.25 2.56 22.59
C ASP A 113 -3.11 2.82 23.83
N ALA A 114 -2.90 3.92 24.53
CA ALA A 114 -3.65 4.23 25.76
C ALA A 114 -5.16 4.40 25.54
N PRO A 115 -5.65 5.13 24.52
CA PRO A 115 -7.08 5.20 24.21
C PRO A 115 -7.70 3.83 23.87
N LEU A 116 -7.02 2.99 23.09
CA LEU A 116 -7.51 1.66 22.74
C LEU A 116 -7.59 0.73 23.95
N GLN A 117 -6.57 0.73 24.82
CA GLN A 117 -6.61 -0.01 26.09
C GLN A 117 -7.76 0.46 26.99
N GLU A 118 -7.97 1.77 27.10
CA GLU A 118 -9.07 2.35 27.87
C GLU A 118 -10.43 1.94 27.29
N TRP A 119 -10.58 1.94 25.96
CA TRP A 119 -11.84 1.55 25.33
C TRP A 119 -12.18 0.07 25.60
N VAL A 120 -11.25 -0.85 25.37
CA VAL A 120 -11.44 -2.28 25.71
C VAL A 120 -11.79 -2.46 27.20
N LYS A 121 -11.11 -1.75 28.10
CA LYS A 121 -11.40 -1.82 29.54
C LYS A 121 -12.79 -1.31 29.89
N ARG A 122 -13.27 -0.25 29.26
CA ARG A 122 -14.61 0.33 29.49
C ARG A 122 -15.72 -0.51 28.84
N SER A 123 -15.43 -1.13 27.70
CA SER A 123 -16.39 -1.86 26.88
C SER A 123 -15.91 -3.29 26.60
N PRO A 124 -15.73 -4.17 27.62
CA PRO A 124 -15.15 -5.49 27.45
C PRO A 124 -16.00 -6.48 26.64
N ARG A 125 -17.22 -6.08 26.26
CA ARG A 125 -18.10 -6.84 25.36
C ARG A 125 -18.26 -6.17 23.98
N SER A 126 -17.45 -5.19 23.67
CA SER A 126 -17.41 -4.53 22.36
C SER A 126 -16.48 -5.29 21.43
N TYR A 127 -17.03 -5.93 20.40
CA TYR A 127 -16.21 -6.49 19.34
C TYR A 127 -15.40 -5.39 18.63
N ALA A 128 -15.96 -4.17 18.51
CA ALA A 128 -15.32 -3.05 17.84
C ALA A 128 -14.08 -2.56 18.61
N ALA A 129 -14.15 -2.46 19.94
CA ALA A 129 -13.01 -2.10 20.76
C ALA A 129 -11.87 -3.12 20.65
N HIS A 130 -12.21 -4.41 20.72
CA HIS A 130 -11.24 -5.50 20.58
C HIS A 130 -10.61 -5.53 19.19
N LEU A 131 -11.40 -5.44 18.12
CA LEU A 131 -10.87 -5.43 16.75
C LEU A 131 -10.00 -4.21 16.48
N ALA A 132 -10.43 -3.00 16.88
CA ALA A 132 -9.63 -1.79 16.74
C ALA A 132 -8.26 -1.92 17.41
N ARG A 133 -8.22 -2.55 18.60
CA ARG A 133 -6.96 -2.83 19.29
C ARG A 133 -6.13 -3.90 18.57
N ALA A 134 -6.76 -4.93 18.01
CA ALA A 134 -6.07 -5.95 17.24
C ALA A 134 -5.38 -5.37 16.00
N GLU A 135 -6.06 -4.49 15.25
CA GLU A 135 -5.49 -3.76 14.09
C GLU A 135 -4.25 -2.95 14.48
N PHE A 136 -4.36 -2.19 15.58
CA PHE A 136 -3.22 -1.44 16.10
C PHE A 136 -2.05 -2.35 16.47
N LEU A 137 -2.29 -3.45 17.19
CA LEU A 137 -1.25 -4.38 17.62
C LEU A 137 -0.59 -5.07 16.43
N TYR A 138 -1.35 -5.40 15.38
CA TYR A 138 -0.79 -5.96 14.16
C TYR A 138 0.11 -4.94 13.43
N ALA A 139 -0.29 -3.67 13.36
CA ALA A 139 0.55 -2.61 12.82
C ALA A 139 1.84 -2.40 13.64
N GLU A 140 1.75 -2.46 14.98
CA GLU A 140 2.93 -2.39 15.87
C GLU A 140 3.85 -3.61 15.68
N ALA A 141 3.31 -4.80 15.42
CA ALA A 141 4.12 -5.99 15.10
C ALA A 141 4.95 -5.77 13.84
N GLY A 142 4.35 -5.23 12.78
CA GLY A 142 5.04 -4.85 11.54
C GLY A 142 6.12 -3.80 11.77
N ASN A 143 5.81 -2.76 12.55
CA ASN A 143 6.75 -1.70 12.93
C ASN A 143 7.94 -2.25 13.75
N ALA A 144 7.69 -3.14 14.71
CA ALA A 144 8.74 -3.76 15.54
C ALA A 144 9.69 -4.62 14.70
N ARG A 145 9.17 -5.36 13.72
CA ARG A 145 9.97 -6.14 12.76
C ARG A 145 10.82 -5.24 11.87
N GLY A 146 10.26 -4.13 11.41
CA GLY A 146 10.88 -3.24 10.45
C GLY A 146 10.87 -3.78 9.01
N ALA A 147 11.40 -2.97 8.07
CA ALA A 147 11.32 -3.20 6.63
C ALA A 147 12.48 -4.03 6.02
N LYS A 148 13.46 -4.45 6.83
CA LYS A 148 14.63 -5.19 6.34
C LYS A 148 14.29 -6.65 5.99
N TRP A 149 15.15 -7.29 5.21
CA TRP A 149 15.06 -8.73 4.95
C TRP A 149 15.14 -9.53 6.26
N ALA A 150 14.53 -10.70 6.31
CA ALA A 150 14.54 -11.55 7.50
C ALA A 150 15.97 -11.86 8.01
N SER A 151 16.93 -12.05 7.09
CA SER A 151 18.35 -12.26 7.39
C SER A 151 19.04 -11.04 8.06
N GLU A 152 18.45 -9.86 7.94
CA GLU A 152 18.97 -8.59 8.50
C GLU A 152 18.16 -8.11 9.71
N THR A 153 17.09 -8.83 10.06
CA THR A 153 16.22 -8.55 11.21
C THR A 153 16.79 -9.23 12.46
N SER A 154 16.98 -8.48 13.54
CA SER A 154 17.54 -9.03 14.78
C SER A 154 16.54 -9.94 15.53
N ALA A 155 17.04 -10.89 16.32
CA ALA A 155 16.20 -11.73 17.18
C ALA A 155 15.30 -10.89 18.10
N GLN A 156 15.80 -9.75 18.61
CA GLN A 156 15.00 -8.85 19.45
C GLN A 156 13.84 -8.20 18.69
N GLN A 157 14.01 -7.90 17.40
CA GLN A 157 12.91 -7.38 16.57
C GLN A 157 11.85 -8.46 16.33
N PHE A 158 12.26 -9.70 16.03
CA PHE A 158 11.33 -10.82 15.92
C PHE A 158 10.58 -11.06 17.23
N GLN A 159 11.28 -11.08 18.37
CA GLN A 159 10.62 -11.27 19.68
C GLN A 159 9.56 -10.19 19.94
N ARG A 160 9.85 -8.91 19.67
CA ARG A 160 8.85 -7.85 19.82
C ARG A 160 7.68 -7.99 18.88
N MET A 161 7.93 -8.41 17.63
CA MET A 161 6.87 -8.74 16.67
C MET A 161 5.96 -9.83 17.24
N ASP A 162 6.54 -10.93 17.74
CA ASP A 162 5.80 -12.06 18.29
C ASP A 162 4.99 -11.66 19.54
N ASP A 163 5.53 -10.79 20.40
CA ASP A 163 4.83 -10.28 21.57
C ASP A 163 3.57 -9.47 21.17
N TYR A 164 3.67 -8.62 20.13
CA TYR A 164 2.54 -7.87 19.59
C TYR A 164 1.51 -8.78 18.90
N LEU A 165 1.96 -9.75 18.09
CA LEU A 165 1.08 -10.74 17.47
C LEU A 165 0.32 -11.55 18.51
N ALA A 166 0.98 -12.02 19.55
CA ALA A 166 0.33 -12.77 20.63
C ALA A 166 -0.69 -11.92 21.43
N ALA A 167 -0.43 -10.62 21.59
CA ALA A 167 -1.39 -9.71 22.18
C ALA A 167 -2.59 -9.46 21.23
N GLY A 168 -2.32 -9.27 19.93
CA GLY A 168 -3.34 -9.10 18.88
C GLY A 168 -4.25 -10.32 18.77
N HIS A 169 -3.68 -11.53 18.81
CA HIS A 169 -4.43 -12.78 18.75
C HIS A 169 -5.51 -12.90 19.84
N LYS A 170 -5.22 -12.43 21.06
CA LYS A 170 -6.21 -12.40 22.15
C LYS A 170 -7.39 -11.49 21.82
N GLU A 171 -7.10 -10.33 21.22
CA GLU A 171 -8.13 -9.37 20.86
C GLU A 171 -8.96 -9.89 19.66
N ILE A 172 -8.35 -10.54 18.67
CA ILE A 172 -9.05 -11.20 17.56
C ILE A 172 -9.98 -12.30 18.09
N THR A 173 -9.48 -13.14 19.00
CA THR A 173 -10.27 -14.22 19.62
C THR A 173 -11.45 -13.65 20.41
N ALA A 174 -11.24 -12.57 21.16
CA ALA A 174 -12.33 -11.89 21.88
C ALA A 174 -13.36 -11.31 20.90
N THR A 175 -12.92 -10.66 19.80
CA THR A 175 -13.79 -10.15 18.74
C THR A 175 -14.69 -11.24 18.19
N LEU A 176 -14.13 -12.34 17.74
CA LEU A 176 -14.87 -13.47 17.15
C LEU A 176 -15.78 -14.17 18.17
N GLY A 177 -15.38 -14.22 19.43
CA GLY A 177 -16.22 -14.74 20.53
C GLY A 177 -17.43 -13.86 20.84
N ILE A 178 -17.38 -12.55 20.54
CA ILE A 178 -18.49 -11.62 20.72
C ILE A 178 -19.36 -11.56 19.45
N ASN A 179 -18.72 -11.44 18.29
CA ASN A 179 -19.38 -11.38 16.98
C ASN A 179 -18.59 -12.16 15.92
N TRP A 180 -18.99 -13.39 15.66
CA TRP A 180 -18.35 -14.27 14.67
C TRP A 180 -18.55 -13.84 13.21
N LYS A 181 -19.42 -12.87 12.92
CA LYS A 181 -19.68 -12.38 11.55
C LYS A 181 -18.72 -11.27 11.10
N VAL A 182 -17.76 -10.90 11.91
CA VAL A 182 -16.80 -9.82 11.59
C VAL A 182 -15.73 -10.35 10.63
N THR A 183 -15.90 -10.10 9.33
CA THR A 183 -14.99 -10.57 8.26
C THR A 183 -13.56 -10.05 8.44
N GLU A 184 -13.39 -8.81 8.92
CA GLU A 184 -12.09 -8.19 9.17
C GLU A 184 -11.28 -8.94 10.25
N ALA A 185 -11.96 -9.44 11.29
CA ALA A 185 -11.28 -10.22 12.33
C ALA A 185 -10.72 -11.55 11.79
N TYR A 186 -11.43 -12.19 10.86
CA TYR A 186 -10.90 -13.38 10.16
C TYR A 186 -9.74 -13.02 9.23
N ALA A 187 -9.84 -11.92 8.49
CA ALA A 187 -8.75 -11.48 7.63
C ALA A 187 -7.47 -11.20 8.44
N LEU A 188 -7.62 -10.54 9.57
CA LEU A 188 -6.50 -10.27 10.48
C LEU A 188 -5.92 -11.55 11.08
N LEU A 189 -6.76 -12.53 11.46
CA LEU A 189 -6.32 -13.85 11.90
C LEU A 189 -5.50 -14.59 10.81
N ILE A 190 -5.97 -14.54 9.56
CA ILE A 190 -5.28 -15.13 8.41
C ILE A 190 -3.94 -14.42 8.18
N ALA A 191 -3.90 -13.08 8.26
CA ALA A 191 -2.68 -12.29 8.13
C ALA A 191 -1.67 -12.62 9.23
N GLU A 192 -2.12 -12.81 10.46
CA GLU A 192 -1.29 -13.25 11.57
C GLU A 192 -0.63 -14.61 11.29
N GLN A 193 -1.41 -15.60 10.82
CA GLN A 193 -0.90 -16.92 10.46
C GLN A 193 0.05 -16.88 9.26
N GLN A 194 -0.14 -15.97 8.32
CA GLN A 194 0.79 -15.77 7.21
C GLN A 194 2.17 -15.29 7.68
N VAL A 195 2.24 -14.44 8.70
CA VAL A 195 3.48 -13.82 9.19
C VAL A 195 4.17 -14.69 10.24
N GLY A 196 3.42 -15.26 11.19
CA GLY A 196 3.94 -15.99 12.35
C GLY A 196 3.76 -17.52 12.30
N GLY A 197 2.91 -18.02 11.38
CA GLY A 197 2.58 -19.44 11.25
C GLY A 197 3.17 -20.08 10.00
N SER A 198 2.46 -21.08 9.49
CA SER A 198 2.78 -21.78 8.24
C SER A 198 1.69 -21.53 7.19
N GLN A 199 1.98 -21.85 5.91
CA GLN A 199 0.97 -21.83 4.86
C GLN A 199 -0.24 -22.73 5.21
N GLU A 200 0.00 -23.86 5.86
CA GLU A 200 -1.06 -24.77 6.28
C GLU A 200 -1.95 -24.12 7.35
N ASP A 201 -1.38 -23.44 8.34
CA ASP A 201 -2.15 -22.73 9.37
C ASP A 201 -2.96 -21.59 8.79
N CYS A 202 -2.37 -20.84 7.86
CA CYS A 202 -3.06 -19.80 7.10
C CYS A 202 -4.28 -20.38 6.33
N ARG A 203 -4.11 -21.51 5.64
CA ARG A 203 -5.18 -22.19 4.92
C ARG A 203 -6.28 -22.71 5.86
N LYS A 204 -5.93 -23.32 6.98
CA LYS A 204 -6.91 -23.78 7.98
C LYS A 204 -7.76 -22.63 8.52
N ALA A 205 -7.13 -21.49 8.82
CA ALA A 205 -7.85 -20.30 9.27
C ALA A 205 -8.81 -19.79 8.20
N ALA A 206 -8.35 -19.72 6.94
CA ALA A 206 -9.17 -19.33 5.80
C ALA A 206 -10.35 -20.27 5.56
N ASP A 207 -10.11 -21.56 5.54
CA ASP A 207 -11.16 -22.58 5.30
C ASP A 207 -12.23 -22.55 6.41
N ALA A 208 -11.82 -22.35 7.67
CA ALA A 208 -12.76 -22.19 8.78
C ALA A 208 -13.62 -20.93 8.63
N ALA A 209 -13.00 -19.80 8.27
CA ALA A 209 -13.69 -18.52 8.05
C ALA A 209 -14.67 -18.58 6.85
N LEU A 210 -14.24 -19.17 5.73
CA LEU A 210 -15.03 -19.29 4.51
C LEU A 210 -16.18 -20.29 4.62
N LYS A 211 -16.12 -21.24 5.55
CA LYS A 211 -17.25 -22.09 5.88
C LYS A 211 -18.41 -21.28 6.45
N GLU A 212 -18.10 -20.24 7.23
CA GLU A 212 -19.10 -19.37 7.86
C GLU A 212 -19.57 -18.26 6.91
N ILE A 213 -18.63 -17.63 6.17
CA ILE A 213 -18.92 -16.46 5.31
C ILE A 213 -18.30 -16.68 3.91
N PRO A 214 -18.85 -17.57 3.08
CA PRO A 214 -18.24 -18.01 1.82
C PRO A 214 -18.15 -16.90 0.76
N ALA A 215 -19.04 -15.90 0.79
CA ALA A 215 -19.08 -14.80 -0.16
C ALA A 215 -18.23 -13.58 0.26
N SER A 216 -17.44 -13.66 1.36
CA SER A 216 -16.58 -12.54 1.78
C SER A 216 -15.39 -12.37 0.85
N PHE A 217 -15.29 -11.17 0.25
CA PHE A 217 -14.10 -10.77 -0.49
C PHE A 217 -12.93 -10.50 0.47
N VAL A 218 -13.18 -9.93 1.64
CA VAL A 218 -12.17 -9.59 2.64
C VAL A 218 -11.40 -10.84 3.07
N ILE A 219 -12.10 -11.90 3.44
CA ILE A 219 -11.48 -13.19 3.81
C ILE A 219 -10.75 -13.80 2.61
N ARG A 220 -11.39 -13.82 1.42
CA ARG A 220 -10.79 -14.43 0.23
C ARG A 220 -9.58 -13.68 -0.29
N SER A 221 -9.61 -12.36 -0.27
CA SER A 221 -8.44 -11.56 -0.71
C SER A 221 -7.24 -11.77 0.23
N GLN A 222 -7.47 -11.84 1.54
CA GLN A 222 -6.40 -12.16 2.49
C GLN A 222 -5.86 -13.58 2.29
N THR A 223 -6.74 -14.55 1.96
CA THR A 223 -6.33 -15.91 1.62
C THR A 223 -5.44 -15.95 0.37
N MET A 224 -5.73 -15.11 -0.65
CA MET A 224 -4.89 -15.03 -1.85
C MET A 224 -3.43 -14.72 -1.52
N PHE A 225 -3.16 -13.85 -0.54
CA PHE A 225 -1.78 -13.57 -0.10
C PHE A 225 -1.08 -14.79 0.50
N CYS A 226 -1.81 -15.66 1.22
CA CYS A 226 -1.24 -16.93 1.71
C CYS A 226 -0.87 -17.90 0.59
N LEU A 227 -1.53 -17.79 -0.56
CA LEU A 227 -1.31 -18.65 -1.72
C LEU A 227 -0.22 -18.13 -2.65
N GLU A 228 0.38 -16.97 -2.38
CA GLU A 228 1.48 -16.44 -3.17
C GLU A 228 2.71 -17.34 -3.10
N PRO A 229 3.48 -17.47 -4.21
CA PRO A 229 4.69 -18.31 -4.26
C PRO A 229 5.73 -17.99 -3.18
N ARG A 230 5.83 -16.71 -2.75
CA ARG A 230 6.77 -16.31 -1.69
C ARG A 230 6.39 -16.85 -0.29
N TRP A 231 5.17 -17.30 -0.12
CA TRP A 231 4.66 -17.91 1.12
C TRP A 231 4.44 -19.42 1.01
N GLY A 232 5.02 -20.03 -0.05
CA GLY A 232 4.96 -21.48 -0.27
C GLY A 232 3.78 -21.96 -1.13
N GLY A 233 2.94 -21.04 -1.63
CA GLY A 233 1.88 -21.35 -2.57
C GLY A 233 2.32 -21.35 -4.03
N SER A 234 1.36 -21.28 -4.95
CA SER A 234 1.62 -21.21 -6.39
C SER A 234 0.53 -20.39 -7.11
N TYR A 235 0.84 -19.91 -8.30
CA TYR A 235 -0.14 -19.21 -9.14
C TYR A 235 -1.29 -20.11 -9.54
N GLU A 236 -1.06 -21.40 -9.75
CA GLU A 236 -2.10 -22.39 -10.03
C GLU A 236 -3.09 -22.51 -8.86
N GLN A 237 -2.59 -22.48 -7.61
CA GLN A 237 -3.43 -22.48 -6.42
C GLN A 237 -4.23 -21.17 -6.30
N MET A 238 -3.61 -20.01 -6.63
CA MET A 238 -4.32 -18.73 -6.66
C MET A 238 -5.42 -18.73 -7.71
N ASP A 239 -5.14 -19.20 -8.93
CA ASP A 239 -6.11 -19.25 -10.03
C ASP A 239 -7.26 -20.21 -9.72
N GLN A 240 -6.99 -21.38 -9.13
CA GLN A 240 -8.01 -22.32 -8.69
C GLN A 240 -8.90 -21.70 -7.59
N PHE A 241 -8.31 -21.08 -6.60
CA PHE A 241 -9.05 -20.43 -5.52
C PHE A 241 -9.91 -19.26 -6.02
N ALA A 242 -9.38 -18.48 -6.98
CA ALA A 242 -10.14 -17.44 -7.65
C ALA A 242 -11.34 -18.01 -8.44
N ALA A 243 -11.14 -19.13 -9.15
CA ALA A 243 -12.20 -19.80 -9.90
C ALA A 243 -13.32 -20.33 -8.97
N GLU A 244 -12.98 -20.92 -7.83
CA GLU A 244 -13.94 -21.35 -6.81
C GLU A 244 -14.76 -20.16 -6.28
N ALA A 245 -14.13 -19.01 -6.06
CA ALA A 245 -14.80 -17.81 -5.58
C ALA A 245 -15.84 -17.25 -6.56
N GLN A 246 -15.72 -17.53 -7.88
CA GLN A 246 -16.68 -17.03 -8.87
C GLN A 246 -18.10 -17.60 -8.67
N THR A 247 -18.26 -18.71 -7.94
CA THR A 247 -19.58 -19.27 -7.61
C THR A 247 -20.41 -18.32 -6.73
N TYR A 248 -19.76 -17.38 -6.03
CA TYR A 248 -20.38 -16.42 -5.11
C TYR A 248 -20.43 -14.98 -5.66
N VAL A 249 -20.07 -14.75 -6.94
CA VAL A 249 -20.05 -13.39 -7.54
C VAL A 249 -21.44 -12.75 -7.57
N HIS A 250 -22.51 -13.52 -7.67
CA HIS A 250 -23.87 -13.00 -7.62
C HIS A 250 -24.24 -12.44 -6.24
N GLU A 251 -23.61 -12.93 -5.15
CA GLU A 251 -23.78 -12.41 -3.80
C GLU A 251 -22.82 -11.23 -3.54
N ASN A 252 -21.57 -11.35 -4.00
CA ASN A 252 -20.56 -10.34 -3.84
C ASN A 252 -19.78 -10.13 -5.17
N PRO A 253 -20.18 -9.16 -6.01
CA PRO A 253 -19.54 -8.89 -7.29
C PRO A 253 -18.03 -8.59 -7.19
N ARG A 254 -17.55 -8.14 -6.03
CA ARG A 254 -16.13 -7.86 -5.79
C ARG A 254 -15.26 -9.11 -5.94
N LEU A 255 -15.81 -10.30 -5.75
CA LEU A 255 -15.10 -11.57 -5.93
C LEU A 255 -14.58 -11.77 -7.36
N ALA A 256 -15.15 -11.08 -8.36
CA ALA A 256 -14.62 -11.08 -9.71
C ALA A 256 -13.17 -10.60 -9.76
N ALA A 257 -12.76 -9.68 -8.88
CA ALA A 257 -11.40 -9.16 -8.83
C ALA A 257 -10.35 -10.23 -8.51
N LEU A 258 -10.71 -11.30 -7.83
CA LEU A 258 -9.75 -12.35 -7.45
C LEU A 258 -9.06 -13.00 -8.66
N LYS A 259 -9.69 -13.00 -9.85
CA LYS A 259 -9.08 -13.48 -11.09
C LYS A 259 -7.82 -12.72 -11.50
N GLY A 260 -7.71 -11.44 -11.10
CA GLY A 260 -6.54 -10.61 -11.39
C GLY A 260 -5.41 -10.74 -10.37
N PHE A 261 -5.60 -11.41 -9.22
CA PHE A 261 -4.63 -11.38 -8.12
C PHE A 261 -3.33 -12.11 -8.43
N ALA A 262 -3.35 -13.18 -9.22
CA ALA A 262 -2.13 -13.87 -9.64
C ALA A 262 -1.25 -12.96 -10.51
N ASP A 263 -1.83 -12.23 -11.45
CA ASP A 263 -1.10 -11.24 -12.26
C ASP A 263 -0.74 -10.00 -11.45
N TYR A 264 -1.56 -9.60 -10.47
CA TYR A 264 -1.20 -8.54 -9.53
C TYR A 264 0.09 -8.90 -8.75
N ASP A 265 0.20 -10.10 -8.16
CA ASP A 265 1.43 -10.52 -7.47
C ASP A 265 2.65 -10.59 -8.41
N ARG A 266 2.46 -11.07 -9.66
CA ARG A 266 3.54 -11.02 -10.68
C ARG A 266 3.98 -9.58 -10.93
N GLY A 267 3.03 -8.63 -11.00
CA GLY A 267 3.28 -7.20 -11.13
C GLY A 267 4.08 -6.65 -9.95
N GLU A 268 3.67 -6.94 -8.72
CA GLU A 268 4.36 -6.53 -7.49
C GLU A 268 5.81 -7.05 -7.45
N ARG A 269 6.05 -8.29 -7.84
CA ARG A 269 7.39 -8.87 -7.90
C ARG A 269 8.28 -8.22 -8.97
N MET A 270 7.70 -7.86 -10.12
CA MET A 270 8.42 -7.12 -11.17
C MET A 270 8.74 -5.69 -10.70
N ASN A 271 7.76 -5.00 -10.11
CA ASN A 271 7.92 -3.65 -9.56
C ASN A 271 8.99 -3.61 -8.46
N GLY A 272 8.95 -4.54 -7.51
CA GLY A 272 9.95 -4.68 -6.45
C GLY A 272 11.35 -5.09 -6.93
N SER A 273 11.49 -5.51 -8.19
CA SER A 273 12.76 -5.81 -8.86
C SER A 273 13.18 -4.75 -9.88
N ASP A 274 12.61 -3.54 -9.82
CA ASP A 274 12.82 -2.39 -10.72
C ASP A 274 12.51 -2.70 -12.20
N LYS A 275 11.69 -3.73 -12.47
CA LYS A 275 11.25 -4.12 -13.81
C LYS A 275 9.89 -3.52 -14.12
N TYR A 276 9.83 -2.19 -14.23
CA TYR A 276 8.57 -1.45 -14.29
C TYR A 276 7.74 -1.71 -15.55
N VAL A 277 8.36 -1.92 -16.73
CA VAL A 277 7.62 -2.25 -17.97
C VAL A 277 6.91 -3.60 -17.87
N PRO A 278 7.56 -4.71 -17.47
CA PRO A 278 6.88 -5.96 -17.15
C PRO A 278 5.80 -5.81 -16.07
N ALA A 279 6.04 -5.02 -15.03
CA ALA A 279 5.04 -4.75 -13.98
C ALA A 279 3.76 -4.14 -14.55
N ILE A 280 3.88 -3.10 -15.40
CA ILE A 280 2.74 -2.46 -16.08
C ILE A 280 1.95 -3.48 -16.90
N ILE A 281 2.61 -4.39 -17.59
CA ILE A 281 1.94 -5.44 -18.39
C ILE A 281 1.10 -6.35 -17.48
N TYR A 282 1.68 -6.83 -16.37
CA TYR A 282 0.99 -7.70 -15.43
C TYR A 282 -0.18 -6.99 -14.74
N TYR A 283 -0.02 -5.75 -14.27
CA TYR A 283 -1.15 -5.00 -13.70
C TYR A 283 -2.25 -4.71 -14.72
N THR A 284 -1.88 -4.50 -16.00
CA THR A 284 -2.87 -4.31 -17.06
C THR A 284 -3.68 -5.59 -17.30
N ARG A 285 -3.04 -6.77 -17.22
CA ARG A 285 -3.73 -8.06 -17.27
C ARG A 285 -4.60 -8.28 -16.04
N ALA A 286 -4.11 -7.95 -14.85
CA ALA A 286 -4.90 -8.02 -13.62
C ALA A 286 -6.21 -7.20 -13.72
N ILE A 287 -6.14 -5.98 -14.29
CA ILE A 287 -7.31 -5.15 -14.55
C ILE A 287 -8.23 -5.79 -15.60
N ALA A 288 -7.68 -6.35 -16.67
CA ALA A 288 -8.48 -6.97 -17.74
C ALA A 288 -9.22 -8.22 -17.25
N GLU A 289 -8.63 -9.01 -16.35
CA GLU A 289 -9.19 -10.27 -15.86
C GLU A 289 -10.07 -10.08 -14.63
N GLY A 290 -9.64 -9.20 -13.70
CA GLY A 290 -10.29 -8.98 -12.41
C GLY A 290 -11.21 -7.76 -12.35
N GLY A 291 -11.19 -6.89 -13.37
CA GLY A 291 -11.97 -5.65 -13.38
C GLY A 291 -11.34 -4.53 -12.55
N ASP A 292 -12.16 -3.54 -12.23
CA ASP A 292 -11.72 -2.30 -11.58
C ASP A 292 -11.48 -2.51 -10.08
N HIS A 293 -10.23 -2.79 -9.71
CA HIS A 293 -9.78 -2.96 -8.32
C HIS A 293 -8.68 -1.94 -8.00
N ALA A 294 -8.80 -1.24 -6.86
CA ALA A 294 -7.91 -0.15 -6.49
C ALA A 294 -6.42 -0.53 -6.48
N ALA A 295 -6.07 -1.72 -5.94
CA ALA A 295 -4.69 -2.18 -5.86
C ALA A 295 -4.04 -2.34 -7.25
N PHE A 296 -4.79 -2.77 -8.26
CA PHE A 296 -4.27 -2.96 -9.61
C PHE A 296 -3.90 -1.64 -10.26
N TYR A 297 -4.76 -0.63 -10.11
CA TYR A 297 -4.48 0.73 -10.59
C TYR A 297 -3.33 1.36 -9.80
N ARG A 298 -3.29 1.21 -8.48
CA ARG A 298 -2.20 1.73 -7.66
C ARG A 298 -0.85 1.16 -8.10
N GLY A 299 -0.73 -0.17 -8.21
CA GLY A 299 0.51 -0.82 -8.65
C GLY A 299 0.95 -0.36 -10.03
N ARG A 300 0.00 -0.26 -11.00
CA ARG A 300 0.32 0.23 -12.34
C ARG A 300 0.71 1.70 -12.35
N GLY A 301 0.02 2.53 -11.59
CA GLY A 301 0.31 3.95 -11.43
C GLY A 301 1.69 4.20 -10.83
N GLU A 302 2.07 3.44 -9.80
CA GLU A 302 3.43 3.48 -9.26
C GLU A 302 4.47 3.13 -10.31
N ALA A 303 4.29 2.04 -11.05
CA ALA A 303 5.23 1.60 -12.08
C ALA A 303 5.37 2.65 -13.21
N PHE A 304 4.29 3.34 -13.59
CA PHE A 304 4.35 4.49 -14.52
C PHE A 304 5.18 5.63 -13.95
N MET A 305 4.97 6.02 -12.70
CA MET A 305 5.70 7.12 -12.07
C MET A 305 7.19 6.80 -11.89
N ARG A 306 7.53 5.54 -11.62
CA ARG A 306 8.94 5.06 -11.59
C ARG A 306 9.64 5.22 -12.95
N LEU A 307 8.90 5.21 -14.04
CA LEU A 307 9.37 5.49 -15.40
C LEU A 307 9.28 6.98 -15.79
N ASN A 308 8.92 7.87 -14.87
CA ASN A 308 8.62 9.29 -15.10
C ASN A 308 7.44 9.53 -16.06
N LEU A 309 6.53 8.57 -16.21
CA LEU A 309 5.27 8.69 -16.96
C LEU A 309 4.18 9.22 -16.01
N ASN A 310 4.40 10.41 -15.46
CA ASN A 310 3.63 10.94 -14.34
C ASN A 310 2.15 11.19 -14.69
N ASN A 311 1.81 11.55 -15.93
CA ASN A 311 0.41 11.72 -16.33
C ASN A 311 -0.37 10.41 -16.31
N ASP A 312 0.19 9.32 -16.84
CA ASP A 312 -0.42 7.98 -16.79
C ASP A 312 -0.51 7.47 -15.35
N GLY A 313 0.54 7.70 -14.57
CA GLY A 313 0.58 7.35 -13.16
C GLY A 313 -0.50 8.08 -12.35
N LEU A 314 -0.65 9.39 -12.54
CA LEU A 314 -1.68 10.19 -11.87
C LEU A 314 -3.09 9.76 -12.24
N GLU A 315 -3.33 9.39 -13.50
CA GLU A 315 -4.64 8.90 -13.90
C GLU A 315 -4.99 7.59 -13.19
N ASP A 316 -4.05 6.64 -13.14
CA ASP A 316 -4.26 5.38 -12.44
C ASP A 316 -4.38 5.58 -10.90
N MET A 317 -3.61 6.48 -10.29
CA MET A 317 -3.75 6.80 -8.87
C MET A 317 -5.10 7.43 -8.53
N ARG A 318 -5.62 8.32 -9.40
CA ARG A 318 -6.98 8.88 -9.20
C ARG A 318 -8.06 7.82 -9.30
N ARG A 319 -7.91 6.83 -10.21
CA ARG A 319 -8.81 5.68 -10.28
C ARG A 319 -8.73 4.83 -9.01
N ALA A 320 -7.53 4.59 -8.51
CA ALA A 320 -7.32 3.86 -7.26
C ALA A 320 -7.99 4.57 -6.07
N ASP A 321 -7.87 5.90 -5.97
CA ASP A 321 -8.49 6.70 -4.91
C ASP A 321 -10.02 6.74 -5.03
N GLN A 322 -10.58 6.79 -6.24
CA GLN A 322 -12.03 6.70 -6.46
C GLN A 322 -12.61 5.34 -6.02
N LEU A 323 -11.86 4.26 -6.22
CA LEU A 323 -12.27 2.89 -5.86
C LEU A 323 -12.05 2.58 -4.37
N TRP A 324 -11.01 3.14 -3.79
CA TRP A 324 -10.65 2.95 -2.38
C TRP A 324 -10.04 4.24 -1.81
N PRO A 325 -10.86 5.16 -1.32
CA PRO A 325 -10.41 6.47 -0.84
C PRO A 325 -9.58 6.35 0.44
N GLN A 326 -8.82 7.42 0.73
CA GLN A 326 -8.00 7.50 1.94
C GLN A 326 -7.01 6.32 2.10
N ASN A 327 -6.55 5.74 0.99
CA ASN A 327 -5.43 4.80 1.03
C ASN A 327 -4.12 5.60 1.06
N ARG A 328 -3.32 5.38 2.10
CA ARG A 328 -2.08 6.11 2.36
C ARG A 328 -1.12 6.08 1.16
N ASP A 329 -0.87 4.89 0.61
CA ASP A 329 0.10 4.73 -0.48
C ASP A 329 -0.38 5.42 -1.75
N THR A 330 -1.69 5.35 -2.03
CA THR A 330 -2.31 6.08 -3.15
C THR A 330 -2.13 7.58 -2.99
N LEU A 331 -2.39 8.13 -1.80
CA LEU A 331 -2.23 9.55 -1.50
C LEU A 331 -0.76 10.01 -1.60
N GLN A 332 0.19 9.20 -1.15
CA GLN A 332 1.62 9.49 -1.31
C GLN A 332 2.03 9.55 -2.77
N TRP A 333 1.60 8.60 -3.59
CA TRP A 333 1.93 8.59 -5.01
C TRP A 333 1.21 9.70 -5.78
N LEU A 334 -0.02 10.08 -5.39
CA LEU A 334 -0.66 11.29 -5.91
C LEU A 334 0.17 12.53 -5.61
N ALA A 335 0.62 12.69 -4.37
CA ALA A 335 1.47 13.82 -3.98
C ALA A 335 2.79 13.85 -4.77
N TYR A 336 3.45 12.70 -4.92
CA TYR A 336 4.68 12.57 -5.70
C TYR A 336 4.46 13.00 -7.16
N GLY A 337 3.46 12.43 -7.85
CA GLY A 337 3.19 12.73 -9.26
C GLY A 337 2.75 14.18 -9.49
N LEU A 338 1.92 14.74 -8.59
CA LEU A 338 1.46 16.13 -8.67
C LEU A 338 2.61 17.14 -8.47
N SER A 339 3.60 16.79 -7.66
CA SER A 339 4.79 17.63 -7.40
C SER A 339 5.86 17.54 -8.50
N ALA A 340 5.74 16.58 -9.42
CA ALA A 340 6.68 16.43 -10.53
C ALA A 340 6.79 17.75 -11.33
N ARG A 341 8.02 18.08 -11.75
CA ARG A 341 8.34 19.39 -12.36
C ARG A 341 7.47 19.73 -13.57
N GLU A 342 7.17 18.74 -14.40
CA GLU A 342 6.32 18.89 -15.59
C GLU A 342 4.82 19.07 -15.26
N ILE A 343 4.38 18.69 -14.06
CA ILE A 343 3.00 18.84 -13.57
C ILE A 343 2.85 20.13 -12.74
N GLY A 344 3.78 20.37 -11.81
CA GLY A 344 3.88 21.60 -11.04
C GLY A 344 2.73 21.91 -10.06
N LYS A 345 1.88 20.92 -9.72
CA LYS A 345 0.71 21.12 -8.85
C LYS A 345 1.06 20.98 -7.37
N ASN A 346 2.04 21.74 -6.92
CA ASN A 346 2.62 21.62 -5.58
C ASN A 346 1.63 21.85 -4.44
N GLN A 347 0.64 22.74 -4.57
CA GLN A 347 -0.38 22.95 -3.53
C GLN A 347 -1.33 21.76 -3.40
N GLU A 348 -1.73 21.16 -4.53
CA GLU A 348 -2.55 19.95 -4.57
C GLU A 348 -1.75 18.78 -3.98
N ALA A 349 -0.49 18.61 -4.38
CA ALA A 349 0.42 17.61 -3.81
C ALA A 349 0.56 17.71 -2.29
N LEU A 350 0.66 18.93 -1.74
CA LEU A 350 0.75 19.13 -0.30
C LEU A 350 -0.55 18.75 0.43
N ARG A 351 -1.72 18.97 -0.18
CA ARG A 351 -3.00 18.53 0.39
C ARG A 351 -3.09 17.00 0.47
N GLU A 352 -2.75 16.30 -0.61
CA GLU A 352 -2.74 14.83 -0.63
C GLU A 352 -1.78 14.26 0.41
N LEU A 353 -0.60 14.84 0.54
CA LEU A 353 0.39 14.41 1.51
C LEU A 353 -0.04 14.66 2.96
N ASN A 354 -0.69 15.79 3.24
CA ASN A 354 -1.26 16.05 4.57
C ASN A 354 -2.36 15.04 4.90
N LEU A 355 -3.23 14.73 3.94
CA LEU A 355 -4.26 13.71 4.11
C LEU A 355 -3.65 12.33 4.37
N ALA A 356 -2.56 11.95 3.68
CA ALA A 356 -1.85 10.70 3.94
C ALA A 356 -1.34 10.61 5.39
N VAL A 357 -0.81 11.72 5.91
CA VAL A 357 -0.36 11.82 7.32
C VAL A 357 -1.56 11.73 8.29
N ASP A 358 -2.67 12.39 7.99
CA ASP A 358 -3.87 12.32 8.83
C ASP A 358 -4.45 10.92 8.89
N VAL A 359 -4.38 10.19 7.78
CA VAL A 359 -4.90 8.82 7.63
C VAL A 359 -4.04 7.79 8.35
N ALA A 360 -2.70 7.88 8.27
CA ALA A 360 -1.82 6.79 8.72
C ALA A 360 -0.66 7.22 9.64
N GLY A 361 -0.59 8.51 9.99
CA GLY A 361 0.50 9.08 10.78
C GLY A 361 1.74 9.46 9.94
N PRO A 362 2.68 10.21 10.52
CA PRO A 362 3.85 10.71 9.82
C PRO A 362 4.91 9.61 9.64
N TRP A 363 5.49 9.53 8.44
CA TRP A 363 6.62 8.66 8.12
C TRP A 363 7.80 9.48 7.57
N PRO A 364 9.03 8.99 7.69
CA PRO A 364 10.20 9.75 7.24
C PRO A 364 10.15 10.18 5.77
N TYR A 365 9.66 9.32 4.88
CA TYR A 365 9.53 9.63 3.46
C TYR A 365 8.56 10.79 3.19
N GLU A 366 7.39 10.79 3.84
CA GLU A 366 6.40 11.87 3.72
C GLU A 366 6.94 13.20 4.22
N GLN A 367 7.70 13.20 5.32
CA GLN A 367 8.35 14.40 5.83
C GLN A 367 9.36 14.95 4.83
N GLN A 368 10.15 14.07 4.20
CA GLN A 368 11.12 14.46 3.18
C GLN A 368 10.42 15.05 1.93
N LEU A 369 9.40 14.37 1.42
CA LEU A 369 8.63 14.83 0.25
C LEU A 369 7.94 16.18 0.57
N ARG A 370 7.36 16.32 1.75
CA ARG A 370 6.75 17.57 2.20
C ARG A 370 7.75 18.73 2.22
N ALA A 371 8.94 18.51 2.74
CA ALA A 371 10.00 19.53 2.76
C ALA A 371 10.40 19.96 1.33
N GLN A 372 10.50 19.02 0.41
CA GLN A 372 10.77 19.30 -1.01
C GLN A 372 9.66 20.15 -1.64
N ILE A 373 8.38 19.76 -1.46
CA ILE A 373 7.23 20.48 -2.01
C ILE A 373 7.15 21.91 -1.44
N VAL A 374 7.35 22.10 -0.14
CA VAL A 374 7.37 23.42 0.50
C VAL A 374 8.48 24.30 -0.07
N THR A 375 9.67 23.72 -0.32
CA THR A 375 10.78 24.43 -0.94
C THR A 375 10.44 24.89 -2.36
N MET A 376 9.81 24.03 -3.17
CA MET A 376 9.38 24.38 -4.53
C MET A 376 8.31 25.49 -4.53
N LEU A 377 7.36 25.46 -3.60
CA LEU A 377 6.37 26.53 -3.43
C LEU A 377 7.01 27.87 -3.07
N ALA A 378 8.01 27.87 -2.16
CA ALA A 378 8.72 29.08 -1.78
C ALA A 378 9.56 29.67 -2.93
N GLN A 379 10.12 28.84 -3.79
CA GLN A 379 10.86 29.28 -4.99
C GLN A 379 9.91 29.90 -6.02
N SER A 380 8.79 29.26 -6.33
CA SER A 380 7.81 29.79 -7.30
C SER A 380 7.21 31.12 -6.86
N SER A 381 7.03 31.34 -5.56
CA SER A 381 6.54 32.62 -5.01
C SER A 381 7.58 33.77 -5.16
N ARG A 382 8.88 33.46 -5.12
CA ARG A 382 9.95 34.45 -5.34
C ARG A 382 10.03 34.85 -6.80
N ASP A 383 9.92 33.88 -7.71
CA ASP A 383 10.03 34.12 -9.16
C ASP A 383 8.84 34.95 -9.68
N THR A 384 7.64 34.76 -9.13
CA THR A 384 6.45 35.58 -9.47
C THR A 384 6.53 36.98 -8.88
N GLY A 385 7.16 37.17 -7.69
CA GLY A 385 7.37 38.45 -7.07
C GLY A 385 8.48 39.30 -7.76
N ALA A 386 9.45 38.66 -8.39
CA ALA A 386 10.56 39.32 -9.11
C ALA A 386 10.17 39.78 -10.52
N SER A 387 9.13 39.22 -11.12
CA SER A 387 8.61 39.60 -12.46
C SER A 387 7.54 40.71 -12.43
N GLY A 388 7.21 41.25 -11.25
CA GLY A 388 6.18 42.26 -11.03
C GLY A 388 6.70 43.65 -10.69
N ASN A 389 8.06 43.92 -10.81
CA ASN A 389 8.68 45.24 -10.62
C ASN A 389 9.24 45.79 -11.90
#